data_b5f61ee353015407a360ddfd282913b8
#
_entry.id   b5f61ee353015407a360ddfd282913b8
#
_cell.length_a   1.000
_cell.length_b   1.000
_cell.length_c   1.000
_cell.angle_alpha   90.00
_cell.angle_beta   90.00
_cell.angle_gamma   90.00
#
_symmetry.space_group_name_H-M   'P 1'
#
loop_
_entity.id
_entity.type
_entity.pdbx_description
1 polymer ?
#
loop_
_entity_poly.entity_id
_entity_poly.type
_entity_poly.pdbx_seq_one_letter_code
_entity_poly.pdbx_strand_id
1 'polypeptide(L)'
;MVIQYERNFLFISDIILLNKMAKTLLVLMVLLGICLADSCGGNCPSGRCPTCYCGNSKKSVDIGSWCSKYNWSQSCCKCIVSHESGGNANAINYNSNASSDVGLWQINTVNWGSCSGGKAPCDPNTNLNCAIKVYQWGGNSWKLWSTHSGCGCWSISHEHHYSYTFFQSWW
;
A
#
# COMPACT_ATOMS: atom_id res chain seq x y z
N MET A 1 35.78 -46.42 36.57
CA MET A 1 36.33 -45.74 35.37
C MET A 1 35.38 -45.80 34.20
N VAL A 2 34.62 -46.86 33.98
CA VAL A 2 33.66 -47.00 32.86
C VAL A 2 32.48 -45.99 32.91
N ILE A 3 31.91 -45.75 34.09
CA ILE A 3 30.74 -44.87 34.28
C ILE A 3 31.04 -43.39 33.93
N GLN A 4 32.27 -42.93 34.11
CA GLN A 4 32.67 -41.55 33.80
C GLN A 4 32.78 -41.35 32.27
N TYR A 5 33.14 -42.38 31.52
CA TYR A 5 33.29 -42.34 30.08
C TYR A 5 31.94 -42.24 29.37
N GLU A 6 30.94 -42.99 29.84
CA GLU A 6 29.58 -42.96 29.29
C GLU A 6 28.90 -41.59 29.49
N ARG A 7 29.07 -40.96 30.66
CA ARG A 7 28.49 -39.64 30.92
C ARG A 7 29.08 -38.55 30.02
N ASN A 8 30.38 -38.62 29.73
CA ASN A 8 31.01 -37.65 28.81
C ASN A 8 30.59 -37.85 27.36
N PHE A 9 30.33 -39.09 26.94
CA PHE A 9 29.88 -39.42 25.59
C PHE A 9 28.42 -38.91 25.35
N LEU A 10 27.54 -39.07 26.31
CA LEU A 10 26.18 -38.55 26.27
C LEU A 10 26.18 -37.04 26.23
N PHE A 11 27.00 -36.37 27.03
CA PHE A 11 27.09 -34.89 27.04
C PHE A 11 27.58 -34.31 25.71
N ILE A 12 28.56 -34.96 25.06
CA ILE A 12 29.05 -34.54 23.74
C ILE A 12 27.98 -34.75 22.66
N SER A 13 27.23 -35.85 22.73
CA SER A 13 26.11 -36.12 21.81
C SER A 13 25.03 -35.07 21.91
N ASP A 14 24.66 -34.63 23.10
CA ASP A 14 23.66 -33.58 23.35
C ASP A 14 24.12 -32.22 22.81
N ILE A 15 25.38 -31.84 22.96
CA ILE A 15 25.95 -30.62 22.41
C ILE A 15 25.91 -30.61 20.88
N ILE A 16 26.24 -31.76 20.25
CA ILE A 16 26.20 -31.88 18.78
C ILE A 16 24.76 -31.75 18.28
N LEU A 17 23.79 -32.36 18.96
CA LEU A 17 22.40 -32.30 18.64
C LEU A 17 21.84 -30.86 18.75
N LEU A 18 22.14 -30.16 19.84
CA LEU A 18 21.77 -28.76 20.05
C LEU A 18 22.34 -27.84 18.97
N ASN A 19 23.61 -28.04 18.60
CA ASN A 19 24.24 -27.28 17.53
C ASN A 19 23.57 -27.52 16.14
N LYS A 20 23.18 -28.76 15.84
CA LYS A 20 22.43 -29.09 14.64
C LYS A 20 21.05 -28.40 14.61
N MET A 21 20.31 -28.49 15.72
CA MET A 21 19.00 -27.85 15.87
C MET A 21 19.08 -26.34 15.73
N ALA A 22 20.07 -25.69 16.36
CA ALA A 22 20.28 -24.25 16.26
C ALA A 22 20.60 -23.81 14.83
N LYS A 23 21.45 -24.57 14.12
CA LYS A 23 21.74 -24.27 12.67
C LYS A 23 20.52 -24.44 11.79
N THR A 24 19.72 -25.49 12.03
CA THR A 24 18.47 -25.73 11.26
C THR A 24 17.47 -24.61 11.53
N LEU A 25 17.31 -24.17 12.77
CA LEU A 25 16.42 -23.08 13.14
C LEU A 25 16.88 -21.76 12.50
N LEU A 26 18.18 -21.48 12.48
CA LEU A 26 18.74 -20.29 11.85
C LEU A 26 18.48 -20.27 10.34
N VAL A 27 18.68 -21.41 9.66
CA VAL A 27 18.38 -21.54 8.22
C VAL A 27 16.88 -21.35 7.97
N LEU A 28 16.02 -21.91 8.83
CA LEU A 28 14.57 -21.73 8.71
C LEU A 28 14.16 -20.26 8.88
N MET A 29 14.74 -19.56 9.86
CA MET A 29 14.48 -18.12 10.08
C MET A 29 14.96 -17.27 8.89
N VAL A 30 16.10 -17.59 8.29
CA VAL A 30 16.60 -16.89 7.09
C VAL A 30 15.67 -17.15 5.91
N LEU A 31 15.21 -18.39 5.69
CA LEU A 31 14.28 -18.72 4.62
C LEU A 31 12.91 -18.06 4.81
N LEU A 32 12.39 -18.01 6.04
CA LEU A 32 11.16 -17.30 6.37
C LEU A 32 11.32 -15.78 6.16
N GLY A 33 12.46 -15.20 6.54
CA GLY A 33 12.76 -13.80 6.29
C GLY A 33 12.78 -13.43 4.81
N ILE A 34 13.29 -14.31 3.95
CA ILE A 34 13.30 -14.14 2.49
C ILE A 34 11.88 -14.22 1.92
N CYS A 35 11.01 -15.09 2.47
CA CYS A 35 9.61 -15.19 2.04
C CYS A 35 8.75 -13.96 2.40
N LEU A 36 9.19 -13.15 3.35
CA LEU A 36 8.50 -11.91 3.76
C LEU A 36 9.08 -10.65 3.10
N ALA A 37 10.11 -10.80 2.25
CA ALA A 37 10.68 -9.69 1.52
C ALA A 37 9.69 -9.21 0.46
N ASP A 38 9.35 -7.93 0.51
CA ASP A 38 8.59 -7.25 -0.53
C ASP A 38 9.31 -7.39 -1.87
N SER A 39 8.62 -7.94 -2.87
CA SER A 39 9.17 -8.22 -4.19
C SER A 39 9.59 -6.97 -4.97
N CYS A 40 9.13 -5.79 -4.56
CA CYS A 40 9.37 -4.51 -5.25
C CYS A 40 10.06 -3.46 -4.36
N GLY A 41 10.96 -3.87 -3.47
CA GLY A 41 11.80 -2.96 -2.69
C GLY A 41 11.04 -2.01 -1.77
N GLY A 42 9.91 -2.45 -1.21
CA GLY A 42 9.02 -1.66 -0.36
C GLY A 42 7.89 -0.97 -1.12
N ASN A 43 7.78 -1.18 -2.42
CA ASN A 43 6.69 -0.65 -3.23
C ASN A 43 5.46 -1.58 -3.28
N CYS A 44 5.61 -2.87 -2.93
CA CYS A 44 4.53 -3.84 -2.85
C CYS A 44 4.46 -4.47 -1.46
N PRO A 45 3.86 -3.81 -0.46
CA PRO A 45 3.83 -4.28 0.93
C PRO A 45 3.21 -5.67 1.12
N SER A 46 2.33 -6.10 0.21
CA SER A 46 1.75 -7.46 0.23
C SER A 46 2.73 -8.56 -0.16
N GLY A 47 3.89 -8.21 -0.75
CA GLY A 47 4.91 -9.14 -1.24
C GLY A 47 4.44 -10.05 -2.38
N ARG A 48 3.29 -9.77 -3.01
CA ARG A 48 2.65 -10.64 -4.01
C ARG A 48 2.59 -10.05 -5.41
N CYS A 49 3.26 -8.92 -5.66
CA CYS A 49 3.26 -8.29 -6.97
C CYS A 49 4.12 -9.11 -7.96
N PRO A 50 3.54 -9.65 -9.04
CA PRO A 50 4.29 -10.42 -10.03
C PRO A 50 5.22 -9.55 -10.88
N THR A 51 4.93 -8.25 -10.97
CA THR A 51 5.68 -7.26 -11.75
C THR A 51 5.80 -5.97 -10.97
N CYS A 52 7.01 -5.44 -10.87
CA CYS A 52 7.28 -4.14 -10.25
C CYS A 52 7.17 -3.02 -11.29
N TYR A 53 5.96 -2.71 -11.71
CA TYR A 53 5.68 -1.75 -12.80
C TYR A 53 6.38 -0.40 -12.61
N CYS A 54 6.48 0.08 -11.35
CA CYS A 54 7.08 1.38 -11.03
C CYS A 54 8.48 1.26 -10.39
N GLY A 55 9.13 0.08 -10.55
CA GLY A 55 10.49 -0.18 -10.05
C GLY A 55 10.55 -0.57 -8.58
N ASN A 56 11.78 -0.72 -8.09
CA ASN A 56 12.09 -1.31 -6.78
C ASN A 56 12.53 -0.26 -5.74
N SER A 57 12.35 1.02 -6.00
CA SER A 57 12.69 2.10 -5.07
C SER A 57 11.47 2.91 -4.71
N LYS A 58 11.32 3.26 -3.44
CA LYS A 58 10.28 4.19 -2.99
C LYS A 58 10.55 5.58 -3.53
N LYS A 59 9.49 6.27 -3.96
CA LYS A 59 9.53 7.66 -4.40
C LYS A 59 8.51 8.45 -3.59
N SER A 60 8.94 8.94 -2.42
CA SER A 60 8.10 9.75 -1.55
C SER A 60 7.90 11.15 -2.13
N VAL A 61 6.67 11.64 -2.09
CA VAL A 61 6.29 12.98 -2.53
C VAL A 61 5.41 13.66 -1.49
N ASP A 62 5.34 14.99 -1.54
CA ASP A 62 4.42 15.76 -0.72
C ASP A 62 2.99 15.62 -1.25
N ILE A 63 2.12 14.97 -0.47
CA ILE A 63 0.74 14.68 -0.85
C ILE A 63 -0.05 15.99 -1.05
N GLY A 64 0.19 17.00 -0.21
CA GLY A 64 -0.49 18.29 -0.30
C GLY A 64 -0.22 18.99 -1.62
N SER A 65 1.04 19.04 -2.03
CA SER A 65 1.47 19.61 -3.31
C SER A 65 0.84 18.89 -4.51
N TRP A 66 0.67 17.58 -4.45
CA TRP A 66 0.05 16.83 -5.54
C TRP A 66 -1.46 17.00 -5.56
N CYS A 67 -2.12 16.99 -4.41
CA CYS A 67 -3.56 17.21 -4.31
C CYS A 67 -3.98 18.60 -4.78
N SER A 68 -3.16 19.64 -4.54
CA SER A 68 -3.47 21.02 -4.92
C SER A 68 -3.48 21.28 -6.44
N LYS A 69 -3.03 20.33 -7.25
CA LYS A 69 -2.96 20.48 -8.73
C LYS A 69 -4.30 20.33 -9.44
N TYR A 70 -5.37 19.97 -8.75
CA TYR A 70 -6.71 19.86 -9.31
C TYR A 70 -7.78 20.36 -8.34
N ASN A 71 -8.91 20.86 -8.90
CA ASN A 71 -10.00 21.44 -8.13
C ASN A 71 -10.97 20.37 -7.60
N TRP A 72 -10.51 19.56 -6.65
CA TRP A 72 -11.31 18.63 -5.85
C TRP A 72 -11.20 18.98 -4.36
N SER A 73 -11.96 18.30 -3.49
CA SER A 73 -11.79 18.43 -2.03
C SER A 73 -10.36 18.06 -1.63
N GLN A 74 -9.62 19.04 -1.10
CA GLN A 74 -8.22 18.88 -0.70
C GLN A 74 -8.08 17.92 0.48
N SER A 75 -9.01 17.96 1.42
CA SER A 75 -9.04 17.04 2.56
C SER A 75 -9.27 15.60 2.10
N CYS A 76 -10.23 15.38 1.21
CA CYS A 76 -10.50 14.08 0.62
C CYS A 76 -9.30 13.55 -0.19
N CYS A 77 -8.72 14.36 -1.07
CA CYS A 77 -7.56 13.92 -1.83
C CYS A 77 -6.40 13.48 -0.91
N LYS A 78 -6.08 14.30 0.10
CA LYS A 78 -5.00 13.96 1.05
C LYS A 78 -5.29 12.68 1.81
N CYS A 79 -6.51 12.48 2.27
CA CYS A 79 -6.90 11.25 2.97
C CYS A 79 -6.80 10.03 2.04
N ILE A 80 -7.39 10.11 0.84
CA ILE A 80 -7.33 9.03 -0.17
C ILE A 80 -5.88 8.67 -0.48
N VAL A 81 -5.04 9.62 -0.89
CA VAL A 81 -3.64 9.34 -1.26
C VAL A 81 -2.84 8.78 -0.08
N SER A 82 -3.11 9.24 1.14
CA SER A 82 -2.47 8.69 2.35
C SER A 82 -2.80 7.22 2.55
N HIS A 83 -4.06 6.82 2.34
CA HIS A 83 -4.49 5.43 2.48
C HIS A 83 -4.07 4.55 1.29
N GLU A 84 -4.06 5.10 0.07
CA GLU A 84 -3.75 4.34 -1.14
C GLU A 84 -2.24 4.06 -1.29
N SER A 85 -1.40 5.06 -1.05
CA SER A 85 0.05 4.95 -1.33
C SER A 85 0.96 5.45 -0.21
N GLY A 86 0.41 6.14 0.81
CA GLY A 86 1.23 6.85 1.79
C GLY A 86 2.14 7.91 1.18
N GLY A 87 1.81 8.44 0.00
CA GLY A 87 2.64 9.38 -0.74
C GLY A 87 3.81 8.74 -1.49
N ASN A 88 3.84 7.41 -1.63
CA ASN A 88 4.82 6.72 -2.47
C ASN A 88 4.34 6.69 -3.93
N ALA A 89 4.95 7.47 -4.81
CA ALA A 89 4.60 7.51 -6.23
C ALA A 89 4.86 6.20 -6.98
N ASN A 90 5.70 5.32 -6.43
CA ASN A 90 6.01 4.00 -6.99
C ASN A 90 5.23 2.86 -6.31
N ALA A 91 4.25 3.18 -5.46
CA ALA A 91 3.44 2.17 -4.79
C ALA A 91 2.73 1.27 -5.79
N ILE A 92 2.65 0.00 -5.46
CA ILE A 92 1.96 -1.02 -6.26
C ILE A 92 1.19 -1.95 -5.32
N ASN A 93 -0.01 -2.33 -5.72
CA ASN A 93 -0.80 -3.39 -5.11
C ASN A 93 -1.22 -4.40 -6.18
N TYR A 94 -1.30 -5.68 -5.81
CA TYR A 94 -1.77 -6.75 -6.69
C TYR A 94 -3.04 -7.36 -6.11
N ASN A 95 -4.09 -7.33 -6.90
CA ASN A 95 -5.43 -7.74 -6.52
C ASN A 95 -5.69 -9.23 -6.82
N SER A 96 -6.65 -9.84 -6.12
CA SER A 96 -7.04 -11.25 -6.30
C SER A 96 -7.58 -11.56 -7.70
N ASN A 97 -8.09 -10.56 -8.42
CA ASN A 97 -8.57 -10.67 -9.80
C ASN A 97 -7.45 -10.48 -10.84
N ALA A 98 -6.19 -10.59 -10.44
CA ALA A 98 -5.00 -10.40 -11.27
C ALA A 98 -4.81 -8.97 -11.84
N SER A 99 -5.55 -7.97 -11.34
CA SER A 99 -5.29 -6.57 -11.65
C SER A 99 -4.22 -5.98 -10.74
N SER A 100 -3.61 -4.88 -11.16
CA SER A 100 -2.67 -4.12 -10.33
C SER A 100 -3.13 -2.67 -10.21
N ASP A 101 -2.87 -2.09 -9.03
CA ASP A 101 -3.08 -0.68 -8.76
C ASP A 101 -1.71 -0.01 -8.60
N VAL A 102 -1.48 1.14 -9.22
CA VAL A 102 -0.16 1.78 -9.19
C VAL A 102 -0.20 3.27 -8.92
N GLY A 103 0.86 3.76 -8.32
CA GLY A 103 1.14 5.18 -8.12
C GLY A 103 0.41 5.80 -6.94
N LEU A 104 0.40 7.13 -6.89
CA LEU A 104 -0.14 7.91 -5.76
C LEU A 104 -1.61 7.62 -5.47
N TRP A 105 -2.44 7.56 -6.52
CA TRP A 105 -3.87 7.30 -6.43
C TRP A 105 -4.25 5.85 -6.70
N GLN A 106 -3.27 4.92 -6.74
CA GLN A 106 -3.46 3.49 -6.96
C GLN A 106 -4.40 3.21 -8.16
N ILE A 107 -3.98 3.67 -9.34
CA ILE A 107 -4.77 3.53 -10.56
C ILE A 107 -4.76 2.09 -11.05
N ASN A 108 -5.94 1.48 -11.10
CA ASN A 108 -6.12 0.08 -11.51
C ASN A 108 -5.82 -0.14 -13.00
N THR A 109 -5.26 -1.31 -13.31
CA THR A 109 -4.91 -1.77 -14.66
C THR A 109 -6.04 -1.58 -15.68
N VAL A 110 -7.31 -1.76 -15.28
CA VAL A 110 -8.47 -1.61 -16.17
C VAL A 110 -8.62 -0.19 -16.73
N ASN A 111 -8.06 0.81 -16.05
CA ASN A 111 -8.13 2.22 -16.44
C ASN A 111 -6.96 2.66 -17.33
N TRP A 112 -5.85 1.90 -17.39
CA TRP A 112 -4.64 2.32 -18.08
C TRP A 112 -4.84 2.56 -19.57
N GLY A 113 -5.65 1.73 -20.23
CA GLY A 113 -5.99 1.92 -21.65
C GLY A 113 -6.57 3.31 -21.93
N SER A 114 -7.45 3.77 -21.05
CA SER A 114 -8.18 5.03 -21.23
C SER A 114 -7.42 6.27 -20.74
N CYS A 115 -6.39 6.12 -19.87
CA CYS A 115 -5.75 7.27 -19.26
C CYS A 115 -4.23 7.39 -19.50
N SER A 116 -3.55 6.27 -19.80
CA SER A 116 -2.08 6.23 -19.96
C SER A 116 -1.61 5.42 -21.17
N GLY A 117 -2.49 5.16 -22.14
CA GLY A 117 -2.16 4.41 -23.35
C GLY A 117 -1.80 2.94 -23.10
N GLY A 118 -2.40 2.32 -22.08
CA GLY A 118 -2.18 0.92 -21.71
C GLY A 118 -0.90 0.66 -20.89
N LYS A 119 -0.13 1.69 -20.56
CA LYS A 119 1.07 1.58 -19.74
C LYS A 119 0.77 1.93 -18.27
N ALA A 120 1.51 1.34 -17.36
CA ALA A 120 1.41 1.67 -15.94
C ALA A 120 1.70 3.16 -15.71
N PRO A 121 0.78 3.94 -15.12
CA PRO A 121 0.98 5.37 -14.88
C PRO A 121 1.87 5.62 -13.65
N CYS A 122 3.16 5.24 -13.75
CA CYS A 122 4.14 5.40 -12.66
C CYS A 122 4.64 6.83 -12.50
N ASP A 123 4.68 7.60 -13.58
CA ASP A 123 5.01 9.04 -13.49
C ASP A 123 3.90 9.77 -12.73
N PRO A 124 4.24 10.59 -11.70
CA PRO A 124 3.23 11.24 -10.87
C PRO A 124 2.26 12.16 -11.63
N ASN A 125 2.70 12.82 -12.73
CA ASN A 125 1.78 13.64 -13.54
C ASN A 125 0.83 12.75 -14.35
N THR A 126 1.33 11.66 -14.91
CA THR A 126 0.49 10.67 -15.61
C THR A 126 -0.50 10.02 -14.65
N ASN A 127 -0.06 9.71 -13.42
CA ASN A 127 -0.92 9.15 -12.38
C ASN A 127 -2.03 10.14 -11.96
N LEU A 128 -1.68 11.42 -11.78
CA LEU A 128 -2.64 12.49 -11.53
C LEU A 128 -3.68 12.60 -12.65
N ASN A 129 -3.23 12.61 -13.92
CA ASN A 129 -4.14 12.70 -15.08
C ASN A 129 -5.11 11.51 -15.12
N CYS A 130 -4.64 10.31 -14.78
CA CYS A 130 -5.49 9.14 -14.62
C CYS A 130 -6.47 9.31 -13.46
N ALA A 131 -6.01 9.81 -12.31
CA ALA A 131 -6.86 10.03 -11.15
C ALA A 131 -7.98 11.05 -11.44
N ILE A 132 -7.66 12.12 -12.15
CA ILE A 132 -8.66 13.11 -12.60
C ILE A 132 -9.74 12.45 -13.46
N LYS A 133 -9.36 11.61 -14.42
CA LYS A 133 -10.34 10.88 -15.25
C LYS A 133 -11.21 9.94 -14.42
N VAL A 134 -10.63 9.16 -13.53
CA VAL A 134 -11.38 8.25 -12.63
C VAL A 134 -12.34 9.06 -11.75
N TYR A 135 -11.90 10.20 -11.21
CA TYR A 135 -12.74 11.11 -10.44
C TYR A 135 -13.94 11.63 -11.26
N GLN A 136 -13.69 12.04 -12.51
CA GLN A 136 -14.74 12.48 -13.44
C GLN A 136 -15.73 11.36 -13.78
N TRP A 137 -15.25 10.14 -14.05
CA TRP A 137 -16.12 8.97 -14.25
C TRP A 137 -16.94 8.63 -13.00
N GLY A 138 -16.43 8.95 -11.83
CA GLY A 138 -17.16 8.89 -10.57
C GLY A 138 -18.22 9.99 -10.40
N GLY A 139 -18.47 10.83 -11.42
CA GLY A 139 -19.37 11.98 -11.32
C GLY A 139 -18.78 13.11 -10.50
N ASN A 140 -17.50 13.39 -10.67
CA ASN A 140 -16.71 14.34 -9.89
C ASN A 140 -16.74 14.01 -8.38
N SER A 141 -16.61 12.74 -8.06
CA SER A 141 -16.59 12.25 -6.68
C SER A 141 -15.56 11.13 -6.46
N TRP A 142 -15.20 10.87 -5.22
CA TRP A 142 -14.24 9.86 -4.84
C TRP A 142 -14.81 8.43 -4.74
N LYS A 143 -16.07 8.23 -5.12
CA LYS A 143 -16.80 6.94 -4.93
C LYS A 143 -16.17 5.73 -5.61
N LEU A 144 -15.27 5.93 -6.59
CA LEU A 144 -14.56 4.84 -7.27
C LEU A 144 -13.29 4.39 -6.54
N TRP A 145 -12.90 5.05 -5.45
CA TRP A 145 -11.88 4.58 -4.52
C TRP A 145 -12.53 3.88 -3.34
N SER A 146 -12.10 2.67 -3.01
CA SER A 146 -12.63 1.90 -1.87
C SER A 146 -12.43 2.62 -0.54
N THR A 147 -11.39 3.45 -0.44
CA THR A 147 -11.03 4.25 0.73
C THR A 147 -11.91 5.48 0.96
N HIS A 148 -12.78 5.85 -0.01
CA HIS A 148 -13.59 7.08 0.08
C HIS A 148 -14.50 7.14 1.31
N SER A 149 -15.09 6.02 1.71
CA SER A 149 -15.98 5.95 2.87
C SER A 149 -15.21 6.15 4.18
N GLY A 150 -14.02 5.53 4.31
CA GLY A 150 -13.14 5.71 5.45
C GLY A 150 -12.61 7.14 5.58
N CYS A 151 -12.53 7.88 4.47
CA CYS A 151 -12.15 9.29 4.43
C CYS A 151 -13.34 10.25 4.62
N GLY A 152 -14.57 9.77 4.75
CA GLY A 152 -15.76 10.61 4.80
C GLY A 152 -16.02 11.39 3.50
N CYS A 153 -15.54 10.89 2.36
CA CYS A 153 -15.54 11.59 1.07
C CYS A 153 -16.78 11.22 0.23
N TRP A 154 -17.92 11.61 0.71
CA TRP A 154 -19.19 11.41 0.02
C TRP A 154 -19.35 12.42 -1.12
N SER A 155 -20.24 12.16 -2.09
CA SER A 155 -20.52 13.10 -3.18
C SER A 155 -21.08 14.42 -2.65
N ILE A 156 -20.76 15.53 -3.33
CA ILE A 156 -21.12 16.91 -2.97
C ILE A 156 -22.63 17.12 -2.71
N SER A 157 -23.50 16.20 -3.14
CA SER A 157 -24.94 16.26 -2.86
C SER A 157 -25.35 16.24 -1.38
N HIS A 158 -24.40 15.96 -0.46
CA HIS A 158 -24.66 15.91 0.99
C HIS A 158 -23.98 17.04 1.79
N GLU A 159 -23.11 17.86 1.21
CA GLU A 159 -22.46 18.97 1.94
C GLU A 159 -23.38 20.19 2.17
N HIS A 160 -24.57 20.24 1.58
CA HIS A 160 -25.45 21.42 1.71
C HIS A 160 -26.54 21.31 2.80
N HIS A 161 -26.49 20.36 3.73
CA HIS A 161 -27.52 20.22 4.77
C HIS A 161 -27.05 20.24 6.23
N TYR A 162 -25.88 20.79 6.54
CA TYR A 162 -25.57 21.18 7.92
C TYR A 162 -25.27 22.67 7.99
N SER A 163 -26.29 23.48 7.63
CA SER A 163 -26.38 24.84 8.11
C SER A 163 -26.81 24.75 9.59
N TYR A 164 -25.87 24.93 10.50
CA TYR A 164 -26.18 25.18 11.89
C TYR A 164 -26.92 26.52 11.97
N THR A 165 -28.23 26.50 11.98
CA THR A 165 -29.04 27.61 12.48
C THR A 165 -28.84 27.66 14.00
N PHE A 166 -27.89 28.47 14.42
CA PHE A 166 -27.83 28.95 15.80
C PHE A 166 -29.06 29.85 16.02
N PHE A 167 -30.13 29.27 16.52
CA PHE A 167 -31.21 30.07 17.10
C PHE A 167 -30.72 30.59 18.45
N GLN A 168 -30.28 31.85 18.48
CA GLN A 168 -30.26 32.62 19.71
C GLN A 168 -31.73 32.89 20.10
N SER A 169 -32.23 32.20 21.07
CA SER A 169 -33.41 32.64 21.80
C SER A 169 -32.94 33.56 22.94
N TRP A 170 -33.17 34.84 22.75
CA TRP A 170 -33.28 35.79 23.85
C TRP A 170 -34.60 35.53 24.58
N TRP A 171 -34.57 35.21 25.85
CA TRP A 171 -35.36 35.70 26.98
C TRP A 171 -34.78 35.11 28.25
#